data_a570e323c0cd41d518daaede4b224eda
#
_entry.id   a570e323c0cd41d518daaede4b224eda
#
_cell.length_a   1.000
_cell.length_b   1.000
_cell.length_c   1.000
_cell.angle_alpha   90.00
_cell.angle_beta   90.00
_cell.angle_gamma   90.00
#
_symmetry.space_group_name_H-M   'P 1'
#
loop_
_entity.id
_entity.type
_entity.pdbx_description
1 polymer ?
#
loop_
_entity_poly.entity_id
_entity_poly.type
_entity_poly.pdbx_seq_one_letter_code
_entity_poly.pdbx_strand_id
1 'polypeptide(L)'
;MRAACQALGLRPWDDPQNADPGIARARVRHQALPALEAALGPGVAEALARTAGQLRADADALDEIAASQASQLRDPGGGWPADPLASVPAAIRARILRRAAIEAGCPPGALTARHLAAVADLLTRRAGQRWIDLPGGIRARLRYGKLTFAGEHEPGEPVPSPAAPSKAEPGGAGPNKAEVEVGRQ
;
A
#
# COMPACT_ATOMS: atom_id res chain seq x y z
N MET A 1 -34.91 12.24 -9.54
CA MET A 1 -34.48 13.65 -9.64
C MET A 1 -35.26 14.40 -10.72
N ARG A 2 -35.31 13.97 -12.01
CA ARG A 2 -36.08 14.65 -13.06
C ARG A 2 -37.58 14.80 -12.71
N ALA A 3 -38.25 13.76 -12.22
CA ALA A 3 -39.65 13.83 -11.78
C ALA A 3 -39.87 14.86 -10.65
N ALA A 4 -38.94 14.98 -9.71
CA ALA A 4 -39.01 15.99 -8.68
C ALA A 4 -38.84 17.42 -9.22
N CYS A 5 -37.91 17.61 -10.17
CA CYS A 5 -37.78 18.90 -10.85
C CYS A 5 -39.07 19.30 -11.61
N GLN A 6 -39.66 18.33 -12.32
CA GLN A 6 -40.94 18.57 -13.03
C GLN A 6 -42.06 18.91 -12.07
N ALA A 7 -42.19 18.23 -10.95
CA ALA A 7 -43.20 18.52 -9.93
C ALA A 7 -43.04 19.92 -9.30
N LEU A 8 -41.81 20.44 -9.28
CA LEU A 8 -41.46 21.78 -8.78
C LEU A 8 -41.45 22.87 -9.91
N GLY A 9 -41.82 22.50 -11.13
CA GLY A 9 -41.81 23.45 -12.27
C GLY A 9 -40.38 23.86 -12.71
N LEU A 10 -39.33 23.16 -12.24
CA LEU A 10 -37.96 23.47 -12.60
C LEU A 10 -37.58 22.84 -13.94
N ARG A 11 -36.86 23.55 -14.78
CA ARG A 11 -36.27 23.02 -16.01
C ARG A 11 -34.80 22.71 -15.77
N PRO A 12 -34.44 21.42 -15.51
CA PRO A 12 -33.04 21.04 -15.36
C PRO A 12 -32.31 21.20 -16.70
N TRP A 13 -31.09 21.75 -16.65
CA TRP A 13 -30.21 21.73 -17.82
C TRP A 13 -29.61 20.32 -17.96
N ASP A 14 -29.79 19.73 -19.14
CA ASP A 14 -29.20 18.45 -19.49
C ASP A 14 -27.77 18.66 -20.01
N ASP A 15 -26.78 18.47 -19.18
CA ASP A 15 -25.37 18.51 -19.54
C ASP A 15 -25.06 17.42 -20.58
N PRO A 16 -24.61 17.79 -21.83
CA PRO A 16 -24.24 16.84 -22.86
C PRO A 16 -23.21 15.81 -22.42
N GLN A 17 -22.32 16.14 -21.47
CA GLN A 17 -21.33 15.23 -20.90
C GLN A 17 -21.97 14.02 -20.20
N ASN A 18 -23.21 14.12 -19.75
CA ASN A 18 -23.91 12.99 -19.12
C ASN A 18 -24.20 11.84 -20.11
N ALA A 19 -24.20 12.11 -21.41
CA ALA A 19 -24.40 11.13 -22.47
C ALA A 19 -23.11 10.79 -23.24
N ASP A 20 -22.00 11.47 -22.96
CA ASP A 20 -20.72 11.28 -23.67
C ASP A 20 -20.11 9.89 -23.37
N PRO A 21 -20.02 9.00 -24.39
CA PRO A 21 -19.40 7.67 -24.19
C PRO A 21 -17.89 7.73 -23.94
N GLY A 22 -17.22 8.85 -24.17
CA GLY A 22 -15.83 9.09 -23.77
C GLY A 22 -15.64 9.05 -22.26
N ILE A 23 -16.71 9.37 -21.49
CA ILE A 23 -16.68 9.39 -20.03
C ILE A 23 -17.06 8.02 -19.47
N ALA A 24 -16.16 7.42 -18.65
CA ALA A 24 -16.36 6.10 -18.08
C ALA A 24 -17.70 5.97 -17.32
N ARG A 25 -18.08 6.98 -16.56
CA ARG A 25 -19.34 7.03 -15.81
C ARG A 25 -20.57 6.95 -16.72
N ALA A 26 -20.55 7.66 -17.85
CA ALA A 26 -21.62 7.63 -18.85
C ALA A 26 -21.69 6.24 -19.51
N ARG A 27 -20.55 5.64 -19.89
CA ARG A 27 -20.51 4.27 -20.42
C ARG A 27 -21.11 3.25 -19.45
N VAL A 28 -20.72 3.29 -18.18
CA VAL A 28 -21.27 2.36 -17.16
C VAL A 28 -22.78 2.52 -17.07
N ARG A 29 -23.28 3.74 -17.00
CA ARG A 29 -24.71 4.02 -16.82
C ARG A 29 -25.55 3.64 -18.04
N HIS A 30 -25.05 3.90 -19.26
CA HIS A 30 -25.82 3.76 -20.48
C HIS A 30 -25.55 2.48 -21.27
N GLN A 31 -24.46 1.75 -20.95
CA GLN A 31 -24.08 0.53 -21.65
C GLN A 31 -23.90 -0.66 -20.70
N ALA A 32 -23.05 -0.57 -19.69
CA ALA A 32 -22.69 -1.70 -18.85
C ALA A 32 -23.85 -2.14 -17.93
N LEU A 33 -24.48 -1.22 -17.22
CA LEU A 33 -25.59 -1.56 -16.31
C LEU A 33 -26.80 -2.13 -17.08
N PRO A 34 -27.28 -1.54 -18.20
CA PRO A 34 -28.35 -2.16 -18.98
C PRO A 34 -28.00 -3.53 -19.54
N ALA A 35 -26.75 -3.76 -19.97
CA ALA A 35 -26.31 -5.07 -20.43
C ALA A 35 -26.31 -6.12 -19.30
N LEU A 36 -25.90 -5.74 -18.10
CA LEU A 36 -25.95 -6.60 -16.91
C LEU A 36 -27.42 -6.93 -16.53
N GLU A 37 -28.32 -5.95 -16.57
CA GLU A 37 -29.74 -6.18 -16.27
C GLU A 37 -30.43 -7.04 -17.32
N ALA A 38 -30.04 -6.91 -18.59
CA ALA A 38 -30.53 -7.77 -19.65
C ALA A 38 -30.09 -9.24 -19.48
N ALA A 39 -28.86 -9.45 -18.98
CA ALA A 39 -28.29 -10.79 -18.78
C ALA A 39 -28.70 -11.47 -17.47
N LEU A 40 -28.83 -10.70 -16.38
CA LEU A 40 -29.02 -11.22 -15.01
C LEU A 40 -30.44 -10.96 -14.45
N GLY A 41 -31.24 -10.17 -15.16
CA GLY A 41 -32.55 -9.71 -14.70
C GLY A 41 -32.53 -8.33 -14.04
N PRO A 42 -33.68 -7.74 -13.76
CA PRO A 42 -33.81 -6.41 -13.18
C PRO A 42 -33.32 -6.38 -11.73
N GLY A 43 -32.81 -5.22 -11.31
CA GLY A 43 -32.40 -4.98 -9.92
C GLY A 43 -30.89 -5.07 -9.68
N VAL A 44 -30.08 -5.25 -10.72
CA VAL A 44 -28.60 -5.30 -10.60
C VAL A 44 -28.06 -3.97 -10.07
N ALA A 45 -28.55 -2.84 -10.59
CA ALA A 45 -28.10 -1.51 -10.15
C ALA A 45 -28.40 -1.28 -8.67
N GLU A 46 -29.58 -1.67 -8.19
CA GLU A 46 -29.99 -1.55 -6.79
C GLU A 46 -29.19 -2.51 -5.90
N ALA A 47 -28.92 -3.73 -6.37
CA ALA A 47 -28.09 -4.69 -5.64
C ALA A 47 -26.66 -4.17 -5.45
N LEU A 48 -26.05 -3.64 -6.51
CA LEU A 48 -24.73 -3.01 -6.45
C LEU A 48 -24.73 -1.78 -5.52
N ALA A 49 -25.77 -0.96 -5.57
CA ALA A 49 -25.90 0.20 -4.68
C ALA A 49 -26.01 -0.21 -3.21
N ARG A 50 -26.79 -1.25 -2.89
CA ARG A 50 -26.89 -1.80 -1.52
C ARG A 50 -25.55 -2.35 -1.05
N THR A 51 -24.87 -3.15 -1.87
CA THR A 51 -23.54 -3.70 -1.55
C THR A 51 -22.52 -2.59 -1.33
N ALA A 52 -22.51 -1.58 -2.19
CA ALA A 52 -21.62 -0.42 -2.02
C ALA A 52 -21.94 0.35 -0.73
N GLY A 53 -23.20 0.45 -0.33
CA GLY A 53 -23.61 1.05 0.94
C GLY A 53 -23.09 0.27 2.14
N GLN A 54 -23.24 -1.05 2.13
CA GLN A 54 -22.72 -1.93 3.19
C GLN A 54 -21.19 -1.85 3.30
N LEU A 55 -20.50 -2.01 2.17
CA LEU A 55 -19.03 -1.92 2.15
C LEU A 55 -18.50 -0.56 2.65
N ARG A 56 -19.23 0.51 2.40
CA ARG A 56 -18.87 1.84 2.92
C ARG A 56 -19.02 1.90 4.43
N ALA A 57 -20.14 1.43 4.97
CA ALA A 57 -20.35 1.38 6.41
C ALA A 57 -19.31 0.49 7.12
N ASP A 58 -18.97 -0.66 6.54
CA ASP A 58 -17.92 -1.54 7.06
C ASP A 58 -16.53 -0.84 7.01
N ALA A 59 -16.23 -0.13 5.93
CA ALA A 59 -14.98 0.60 5.78
C ALA A 59 -14.88 1.72 6.83
N ASP A 60 -15.95 2.49 7.05
CA ASP A 60 -15.99 3.58 8.03
C ASP A 60 -15.79 3.04 9.45
N ALA A 61 -16.45 1.95 9.82
CA ALA A 61 -16.28 1.30 11.13
C ALA A 61 -14.83 0.79 11.34
N LEU A 62 -14.24 0.16 10.31
CA LEU A 62 -12.85 -0.30 10.37
C LEU A 62 -11.86 0.87 10.45
N ASP A 63 -12.16 2.00 9.84
CA ASP A 63 -11.32 3.20 9.90
C ASP A 63 -11.39 3.86 11.29
N GLU A 64 -12.54 3.86 11.96
CA GLU A 64 -12.68 4.30 13.34
C GLU A 64 -11.89 3.41 14.31
N ILE A 65 -12.00 2.08 14.17
CA ILE A 65 -11.22 1.11 14.97
C ILE A 65 -9.72 1.35 14.76
N ALA A 66 -9.29 1.53 13.50
CA ALA A 66 -7.90 1.76 13.17
C ALA A 66 -7.40 3.09 13.77
N ALA A 67 -8.21 4.15 13.76
CA ALA A 67 -7.86 5.43 14.36
C ALA A 67 -7.67 5.32 15.87
N SER A 68 -8.57 4.61 16.55
CA SER A 68 -8.50 4.37 18.00
C SER A 68 -7.24 3.56 18.35
N GLN A 69 -7.00 2.43 17.65
CA GLN A 69 -5.82 1.60 17.91
C GLN A 69 -4.51 2.32 17.56
N ALA A 70 -4.48 3.12 16.49
CA ALA A 70 -3.31 3.91 16.14
C ALA A 70 -2.91 4.86 17.28
N SER A 71 -3.90 5.54 17.89
CA SER A 71 -3.66 6.44 19.00
C SER A 71 -3.14 5.71 20.25
N GLN A 72 -3.72 4.55 20.57
CA GLN A 72 -3.32 3.73 21.73
C GLN A 72 -1.92 3.13 21.59
N LEU A 73 -1.54 2.74 20.37
CA LEU A 73 -0.24 2.13 20.08
C LEU A 73 0.87 3.15 19.83
N ARG A 74 0.51 4.43 19.64
CA ARG A 74 1.51 5.46 19.33
C ARG A 74 2.42 5.70 20.53
N ASP A 75 3.72 5.60 20.29
CA ASP A 75 4.73 5.92 21.30
C ASP A 75 4.78 7.43 21.57
N PRO A 76 4.93 7.90 22.83
CA PRO A 76 5.07 9.32 23.15
C PRO A 76 6.19 10.03 22.39
N GLY A 77 7.28 9.33 22.08
CA GLY A 77 8.37 9.83 21.24
C GLY A 77 8.11 9.72 19.73
N GLY A 78 6.87 9.51 19.30
CA GLY A 78 6.45 9.35 17.89
C GLY A 78 6.71 7.94 17.34
N GLY A 79 5.99 7.56 16.29
CA GLY A 79 6.05 6.23 15.68
C GLY A 79 5.28 5.15 16.45
N TRP A 80 5.45 3.89 16.06
CA TRP A 80 4.70 2.75 16.59
C TRP A 80 5.63 1.58 16.92
N PRO A 81 5.49 0.93 18.10
CA PRO A 81 6.20 -0.30 18.42
C PRO A 81 5.85 -1.41 17.41
N ALA A 82 6.87 -2.10 16.89
CA ALA A 82 6.69 -3.06 15.79
C ALA A 82 5.88 -4.29 16.20
N ASP A 83 6.20 -4.91 17.35
CA ASP A 83 5.53 -6.13 17.78
C ASP A 83 4.04 -5.94 18.09
N PRO A 84 3.64 -4.91 18.87
CA PRO A 84 2.23 -4.60 19.05
C PRO A 84 1.51 -4.30 17.72
N LEU A 85 2.14 -3.52 16.83
CA LEU A 85 1.56 -3.20 15.54
C LEU A 85 1.46 -4.43 14.62
N ALA A 86 2.43 -5.33 14.66
CA ALA A 86 2.40 -6.59 13.91
C ALA A 86 1.27 -7.52 14.37
N SER A 87 0.91 -7.46 15.65
CA SER A 87 -0.17 -8.27 16.25
C SER A 87 -1.58 -7.78 15.90
N VAL A 88 -1.72 -6.56 15.40
CA VAL A 88 -3.01 -6.01 14.95
C VAL A 88 -3.52 -6.76 13.72
N PRO A 89 -4.84 -7.06 13.63
CA PRO A 89 -5.43 -7.67 12.44
C PRO A 89 -5.06 -6.95 11.15
N ALA A 90 -4.77 -7.70 10.10
CA ALA A 90 -4.19 -7.16 8.84
C ALA A 90 -4.98 -5.99 8.25
N ALA A 91 -6.34 -6.07 8.29
CA ALA A 91 -7.21 -5.01 7.76
C ALA A 91 -7.07 -3.69 8.54
N ILE A 92 -6.94 -3.77 9.86
CA ILE A 92 -6.76 -2.61 10.74
C ILE A 92 -5.33 -2.09 10.61
N ARG A 93 -4.33 -2.98 10.66
CA ARG A 93 -2.92 -2.61 10.47
C ARG A 93 -2.69 -1.86 9.16
N ALA A 94 -3.26 -2.33 8.04
CA ALA A 94 -3.13 -1.66 6.75
C ALA A 94 -3.69 -0.21 6.78
N ARG A 95 -4.79 0.01 7.50
CA ARG A 95 -5.38 1.34 7.69
C ARG A 95 -4.51 2.24 8.57
N ILE A 96 -3.96 1.70 9.65
CA ILE A 96 -3.01 2.42 10.52
C ILE A 96 -1.79 2.86 9.70
N LEU A 97 -1.18 1.94 8.95
CA LEU A 97 -0.01 2.23 8.11
C LEU A 97 -0.32 3.27 7.03
N ARG A 98 -1.50 3.15 6.38
CA ARG A 98 -1.94 4.13 5.39
C ARG A 98 -2.08 5.53 5.99
N ARG A 99 -2.75 5.63 7.12
CA ARG A 99 -2.95 6.90 7.83
C ARG A 99 -1.62 7.51 8.24
N ALA A 100 -0.73 6.71 8.82
CA ALA A 100 0.61 7.16 9.24
C ALA A 100 1.45 7.68 8.06
N ALA A 101 1.42 7.00 6.92
CA ALA A 101 2.11 7.44 5.71
C ALA A 101 1.54 8.77 5.17
N ILE A 102 0.22 8.93 5.16
CA ILE A 102 -0.45 10.17 4.72
C ILE A 102 -0.15 11.32 5.69
N GLU A 103 -0.20 11.09 6.99
CA GLU A 103 0.17 12.08 8.02
C GLU A 103 1.62 12.54 7.88
N ALA A 104 2.51 11.65 7.43
CA ALA A 104 3.91 11.98 7.15
C ALA A 104 4.12 12.73 5.81
N GLY A 105 3.07 12.92 5.00
CA GLY A 105 3.12 13.67 3.75
C GLY A 105 3.04 12.83 2.47
N CYS A 106 2.78 11.52 2.57
CA CYS A 106 2.59 10.69 1.40
C CYS A 106 1.29 11.04 0.67
N PRO A 107 1.30 11.32 -0.65
CA PRO A 107 0.10 11.63 -1.41
C PRO A 107 -0.88 10.44 -1.40
N PRO A 108 -2.15 10.63 -0.96
CA PRO A 108 -3.10 9.53 -0.81
C PRO A 108 -3.37 8.73 -2.09
N GLY A 109 -3.37 9.41 -3.25
CA GLY A 109 -3.62 8.79 -4.56
C GLY A 109 -2.44 7.98 -5.12
N ALA A 110 -1.22 8.23 -4.65
CA ALA A 110 -0.02 7.51 -5.05
C ALA A 110 0.28 6.30 -4.14
N LEU A 111 -0.32 6.25 -2.95
CA LEU A 111 -0.10 5.21 -1.96
C LEU A 111 -0.94 3.97 -2.28
N THR A 112 -0.30 2.93 -2.80
CA THR A 112 -0.94 1.68 -3.23
C THR A 112 -0.95 0.62 -2.14
N ALA A 113 -1.79 -0.42 -2.31
CA ALA A 113 -1.79 -1.60 -1.43
C ALA A 113 -0.42 -2.31 -1.38
N ARG A 114 0.33 -2.30 -2.49
CA ARG A 114 1.69 -2.86 -2.55
C ARG A 114 2.66 -2.15 -1.62
N HIS A 115 2.59 -0.82 -1.54
CA HIS A 115 3.42 -0.05 -0.61
C HIS A 115 3.11 -0.42 0.84
N LEU A 116 1.82 -0.51 1.19
CA LEU A 116 1.39 -0.87 2.55
C LEU A 116 1.77 -2.31 2.92
N ALA A 117 1.67 -3.26 1.98
CA ALA A 117 2.12 -4.63 2.18
C ALA A 117 3.63 -4.69 2.46
N ALA A 118 4.45 -3.96 1.67
CA ALA A 118 5.89 -3.90 1.88
C ALA A 118 6.26 -3.33 3.27
N VAL A 119 5.54 -2.30 3.75
CA VAL A 119 5.73 -1.77 5.10
C VAL A 119 5.27 -2.75 6.17
N ALA A 120 4.17 -3.49 5.95
CA ALA A 120 3.71 -4.52 6.87
C ALA A 120 4.71 -5.68 6.96
N ASP A 121 5.32 -6.09 5.84
CA ASP A 121 6.37 -7.10 5.81
C ASP A 121 7.62 -6.66 6.61
N LEU A 122 7.92 -5.35 6.60
CA LEU A 122 9.04 -4.80 7.38
C LEU A 122 8.90 -5.09 8.88
N LEU A 123 7.67 -5.11 9.41
CA LEU A 123 7.39 -5.39 10.82
C LEU A 123 7.75 -6.84 11.23
N THR A 124 7.64 -7.79 10.30
CA THR A 124 7.82 -9.22 10.55
C THR A 124 9.22 -9.73 10.19
N ARG A 125 9.98 -8.99 9.40
CA ARG A 125 11.33 -9.37 8.97
C ARG A 125 12.35 -9.17 10.09
N ARG A 126 13.03 -10.24 10.48
CA ARG A 126 14.09 -10.21 11.51
C ARG A 126 15.44 -9.72 10.96
N ALA A 127 15.68 -9.79 9.65
CA ALA A 127 16.93 -9.39 9.00
C ALA A 127 16.67 -8.78 7.63
N GLY A 128 17.61 -7.97 7.13
CA GLY A 128 17.57 -7.34 5.81
C GLY A 128 17.21 -5.86 5.83
N GLN A 129 16.53 -5.40 4.80
CA GLN A 129 16.16 -3.99 4.62
C GLN A 129 15.28 -3.51 5.77
N ARG A 130 15.67 -2.39 6.37
CA ARG A 130 15.01 -1.79 7.53
C ARG A 130 14.17 -0.56 7.17
N TRP A 131 14.00 -0.29 5.89
CA TRP A 131 13.19 0.84 5.39
C TRP A 131 12.51 0.51 4.07
N ILE A 132 11.43 1.22 3.80
CA ILE A 132 10.70 1.19 2.54
C ILE A 132 10.49 2.63 2.09
N ASP A 133 10.87 2.93 0.85
CA ASP A 133 10.59 4.22 0.23
C ASP A 133 9.14 4.25 -0.26
N LEU A 134 8.45 5.34 0.06
CA LEU A 134 7.05 5.59 -0.25
C LEU A 134 6.92 6.82 -1.15
N PRO A 135 5.79 6.97 -1.88
CA PRO A 135 5.55 8.16 -2.68
C PRO A 135 5.64 9.46 -1.87
N GLY A 136 6.06 10.54 -2.55
CA GLY A 136 6.20 11.86 -1.92
C GLY A 136 7.50 12.04 -1.13
N GLY A 137 8.53 11.20 -1.38
CA GLY A 137 9.79 11.28 -0.67
C GLY A 137 9.68 10.89 0.82
N ILE A 138 8.69 10.07 1.15
CA ILE A 138 8.49 9.56 2.50
C ILE A 138 9.17 8.21 2.62
N ARG A 139 9.78 7.96 3.78
CA ARG A 139 10.41 6.68 4.12
C ARG A 139 9.82 6.09 5.39
N ALA A 140 9.32 4.85 5.29
CA ALA A 140 8.98 4.06 6.47
C ALA A 140 10.24 3.34 6.97
N ARG A 141 10.64 3.56 8.21
CA ARG A 141 11.85 2.97 8.82
C ARG A 141 11.50 2.14 10.03
N LEU A 142 12.07 0.95 10.12
CA LEU A 142 12.04 0.13 11.34
C LEU A 142 13.38 0.20 12.03
N ARG A 143 13.43 0.80 13.22
CA ARG A 143 14.65 0.97 13.98
C ARG A 143 14.39 0.74 15.48
N TYR A 144 15.22 -0.04 16.14
CA TYR A 144 15.08 -0.38 17.55
C TYR A 144 13.66 -0.89 17.94
N GLY A 145 13.05 -1.72 17.07
CA GLY A 145 11.70 -2.23 17.30
C GLY A 145 10.57 -1.20 17.11
N LYS A 146 10.85 -0.04 16.52
CA LYS A 146 9.91 1.05 16.31
C LYS A 146 9.80 1.40 14.83
N LEU A 147 8.57 1.48 14.33
CA LEU A 147 8.26 1.95 12.98
C LEU A 147 8.02 3.45 13.00
N THR A 148 8.69 4.18 12.13
CA THR A 148 8.53 5.63 11.93
C THR A 148 8.36 5.94 10.45
N PHE A 149 7.72 7.08 10.16
CA PHE A 149 7.58 7.64 8.82
C PHE A 149 8.15 9.05 8.82
N ALA A 150 9.06 9.33 7.89
CA ALA A 150 9.71 10.64 7.77
C ALA A 150 10.06 10.94 6.32
N GLY A 151 10.22 12.22 5.97
CA GLY A 151 10.78 12.64 4.68
C GLY A 151 12.22 12.17 4.50
N GLU A 152 12.68 12.05 3.25
CA GLU A 152 14.05 11.63 2.93
C GLU A 152 15.15 12.57 3.48
N HIS A 153 14.79 13.81 3.85
CA HIS A 153 15.70 14.85 4.30
C HIS A 153 15.54 15.21 5.78
N GLU A 154 15.61 14.24 6.69
CA GLU A 154 16.03 14.61 8.05
C GLU A 154 17.56 14.64 8.09
N PRO A 155 18.18 15.81 8.36
CA PRO A 155 19.62 15.94 8.46
C PRO A 155 20.10 15.25 9.75
N GLY A 156 20.81 14.17 9.61
CA GLY A 156 21.56 13.65 10.76
C GLY A 156 21.71 12.14 10.90
N GLU A 157 21.84 11.36 9.81
CA GLU A 157 22.41 10.03 9.98
C GLU A 157 23.21 9.55 8.77
N PRO A 158 24.42 8.99 9.01
CA PRO A 158 25.22 8.42 7.92
C PRO A 158 24.44 7.25 7.31
N VAL A 159 24.21 7.33 6.01
CA VAL A 159 23.73 6.21 5.19
C VAL A 159 24.75 5.08 5.39
N PRO A 160 24.37 3.89 5.91
CA PRO A 160 25.28 2.76 5.83
C PRO A 160 25.48 2.46 4.33
N SER A 161 26.68 2.73 3.84
CA SER A 161 27.10 2.37 2.49
C SER A 161 26.75 0.89 2.25
N PRO A 162 26.17 0.51 1.11
CA PRO A 162 25.98 -0.90 0.80
C PRO A 162 27.36 -1.57 0.89
N ALA A 163 27.47 -2.60 1.71
CA ALA A 163 28.68 -3.37 1.87
C ALA A 163 29.16 -3.78 0.47
N ALA A 164 30.34 -3.26 0.08
CA ALA A 164 30.99 -3.68 -1.15
C ALA A 164 31.14 -5.21 -1.12
N PRO A 165 30.90 -5.89 -2.25
CA PRO A 165 31.10 -7.33 -2.31
C PRO A 165 32.56 -7.62 -1.94
N SER A 166 32.77 -8.42 -0.89
CA SER A 166 34.06 -8.93 -0.48
C SER A 166 34.74 -9.53 -1.70
N LYS A 167 35.85 -8.91 -2.15
CA LYS A 167 36.74 -9.50 -3.12
C LYS A 167 37.25 -10.81 -2.53
N ALA A 168 36.82 -11.93 -3.10
CA ALA A 168 37.47 -13.21 -2.89
C ALA A 168 38.93 -13.05 -3.34
N GLU A 169 39.86 -13.23 -2.41
CA GLU A 169 41.28 -13.35 -2.73
C GLU A 169 41.50 -14.57 -3.60
N PRO A 170 42.26 -14.46 -4.70
CA PRO A 170 42.66 -15.63 -5.47
C PRO A 170 43.69 -16.40 -4.65
N GLY A 171 43.32 -17.58 -4.18
CA GLY A 171 44.20 -18.53 -3.52
C GLY A 171 45.43 -18.82 -4.35
N GLY A 172 46.60 -18.57 -3.80
CA GLY A 172 47.89 -18.84 -4.40
C GLY A 172 48.07 -20.33 -4.71
N ALA A 173 48.25 -20.62 -5.97
CA ALA A 173 48.73 -21.93 -6.43
C ALA A 173 50.25 -22.04 -6.17
N GLY A 174 50.64 -22.79 -5.17
CA GLY A 174 52.01 -23.21 -4.99
C GLY A 174 52.36 -24.33 -5.98
N PRO A 175 53.59 -24.38 -6.54
CA PRO A 175 53.96 -25.38 -7.48
C PRO A 175 54.29 -26.72 -6.81
N ASN A 176 53.56 -27.75 -7.10
CA ASN A 176 53.90 -29.11 -6.69
C ASN A 176 54.83 -29.74 -7.75
N LYS A 177 56.13 -29.81 -7.37
CA LYS A 177 57.12 -30.71 -8.03
C LYS A 177 56.88 -32.12 -7.51
N ALA A 178 56.51 -33.02 -8.33
CA ALA A 178 56.71 -34.44 -8.08
C ALA A 178 57.34 -35.07 -9.32
N GLU A 179 58.52 -35.57 -9.08
CA GLU A 179 59.40 -36.25 -10.04
C GLU A 179 58.80 -37.53 -10.57
N VAL A 180 59.18 -37.74 -11.81
CA VAL A 180 59.02 -38.99 -12.55
C VAL A 180 59.97 -40.02 -12.00
N GLU A 181 59.51 -41.21 -11.69
CA GLU A 181 60.36 -42.39 -11.65
C GLU A 181 59.76 -43.52 -12.48
N VAL A 182 60.55 -43.85 -13.47
CA VAL A 182 60.38 -44.96 -14.42
C VAL A 182 60.85 -46.25 -13.75
N GLY A 183 60.05 -47.26 -13.75
CA GLY A 183 60.44 -48.60 -13.31
C GLY A 183 59.75 -49.66 -14.15
N ARG A 184 60.53 -50.25 -15.02
CA ARG A 184 60.31 -51.52 -15.77
C ARG A 184 59.90 -52.67 -14.82
N GLN A 185 58.98 -53.42 -15.20
CA GLN A 185 59.03 -54.83 -15.68
C GLN A 185 57.63 -55.29 -16.07
#